data_ab17ebd1eb3aa0e4e3f430b8103476eb
#
_entry.id   ab17ebd1eb3aa0e4e3f430b8103476eb
#
_cell.length_a   1.000
_cell.length_b   1.000
_cell.length_c   1.000
_cell.angle_alpha   90.00
_cell.angle_beta   90.00
_cell.angle_gamma   90.00
#
_symmetry.space_group_name_H-M   'P 1'
#
loop_
_entity.id
_entity.type
_entity.pdbx_description
1 polymer ?
#
loop_
_entity_poly.entity_id
_entity_poly.type
_entity_poly.pdbx_seq_one_letter_code
_entity_poly.pdbx_strand_id
1 'polypeptide(L)'
;MRYFVSNQNSLFNSDNYKVISVEESLKILEPMRIVGLDTETEGFDVYTKKLLSVQIGDYENQVMIDCTTIDIRLYKDYLESDRIFILWNAKFDLKFFYHQRILINNVFDGYLAEKLLWLGYPPGMHGMGLKDAAMNYLNVVMDKTVRGKIINVGLTDEVVVYGCNDVKYLPDIRKLQLIKLEKADLLEAIRFENEFVKVLAYIEYCGVKLDVDKWKAKMAKDKERLLKAEKELNDWVAEYYVKNKGSKEYWVKKYLKIQDRMKEYEEVSTIPNEASNVDRIVNDGEVYYIYEVPYKFVSINLQGDLFSGFDTTPKCNINWNSAK
;
A
#
# COMPACT_ATOMS: atom_id res chain seq x y z
N MET A 1 14.58 -0.15 27.11
CA MET A 1 15.57 0.92 26.86
C MET A 1 15.87 0.96 25.37
N ARG A 2 16.14 2.15 24.77
CA ARG A 2 16.44 2.26 23.35
C ARG A 2 17.93 2.47 23.15
N TYR A 3 18.46 1.81 22.11
CA TYR A 3 19.87 1.88 21.74
C TYR A 3 20.00 2.19 20.24
N PHE A 4 20.97 2.98 19.88
CA PHE A 4 21.28 3.32 18.50
C PHE A 4 22.74 2.94 18.19
N VAL A 5 22.94 2.29 17.04
CA VAL A 5 24.27 1.86 16.57
C VAL A 5 24.59 2.58 15.28
N SER A 6 25.55 3.50 15.33
CA SER A 6 26.00 4.29 14.19
C SER A 6 27.46 4.69 14.34
N ASN A 7 28.17 4.85 13.23
CA ASN A 7 29.51 5.44 13.21
C ASN A 7 29.49 6.97 13.22
N GLN A 8 28.28 7.58 13.15
CA GLN A 8 28.08 9.04 13.20
C GLN A 8 27.67 9.52 14.60
N ASN A 9 28.30 8.98 15.64
CA ASN A 9 27.94 9.23 17.04
C ASN A 9 27.84 10.71 17.42
N SER A 10 28.63 11.61 16.77
CA SER A 10 28.62 13.04 17.05
C SER A 10 27.36 13.76 16.57
N LEU A 11 26.57 13.15 15.68
CA LEU A 11 25.33 13.72 15.12
C LEU A 11 24.09 13.36 15.94
N PHE A 12 24.20 12.34 16.79
CA PHE A 12 23.08 11.81 17.55
C PHE A 12 23.33 11.96 19.04
N ASN A 13 22.56 12.84 19.67
CA ASN A 13 22.62 13.06 21.10
C ASN A 13 21.19 13.33 21.63
N SER A 14 20.58 12.30 22.18
CA SER A 14 19.23 12.37 22.69
C SER A 14 19.11 11.62 24.02
N ASP A 15 18.37 12.18 24.96
CA ASP A 15 18.03 11.49 26.23
C ASP A 15 17.08 10.30 26.02
N ASN A 16 16.53 10.13 24.82
CA ASN A 16 15.54 9.10 24.49
C ASN A 16 16.17 7.75 24.12
N TYR A 17 17.46 7.72 23.81
CA TYR A 17 18.20 6.50 23.46
C TYR A 17 19.69 6.65 23.80
N LYS A 18 20.39 5.53 23.87
CA LYS A 18 21.84 5.49 24.09
C LYS A 18 22.55 5.05 22.81
N VAL A 19 23.57 5.82 22.40
CA VAL A 19 24.46 5.39 21.30
C VAL A 19 25.46 4.37 21.84
N ILE A 20 25.58 3.23 21.15
CA ILE A 20 26.43 2.10 21.55
C ILE A 20 27.17 1.51 20.35
N SER A 21 28.19 0.70 20.63
CA SER A 21 28.92 -0.04 19.61
C SER A 21 28.17 -1.26 19.11
N VAL A 22 28.64 -1.86 18.00
CA VAL A 22 28.13 -3.13 17.48
C VAL A 22 28.26 -4.25 18.53
N GLU A 23 29.43 -4.34 19.20
CA GLU A 23 29.70 -5.37 20.20
C GLU A 23 28.78 -5.24 21.42
N GLU A 24 28.55 -4.01 21.90
CA GLU A 24 27.62 -3.75 23.00
C GLU A 24 26.19 -4.14 22.61
N SER A 25 25.77 -3.80 21.39
CA SER A 25 24.43 -4.13 20.90
C SER A 25 24.21 -5.64 20.78
N LEU A 26 25.20 -6.39 20.30
CA LEU A 26 25.13 -7.84 20.22
C LEU A 26 25.03 -8.49 21.61
N LYS A 27 25.74 -7.96 22.63
CA LYS A 27 25.61 -8.43 24.03
C LYS A 27 24.19 -8.19 24.58
N ILE A 28 23.55 -7.09 24.21
CA ILE A 28 22.17 -6.78 24.63
C ILE A 28 21.19 -7.72 23.95
N LEU A 29 21.40 -8.00 22.67
CA LEU A 29 20.52 -8.83 21.85
C LEU A 29 20.69 -10.34 22.16
N GLU A 30 21.88 -10.79 22.57
CA GLU A 30 22.21 -12.21 22.73
C GLU A 30 21.22 -13.02 23.61
N PRO A 31 20.72 -12.52 24.74
CA PRO A 31 19.78 -13.28 25.56
C PRO A 31 18.37 -13.36 24.98
N MET A 32 18.03 -12.53 23.99
CA MET A 32 16.69 -12.45 23.43
C MET A 32 16.42 -13.60 22.46
N ARG A 33 15.38 -14.39 22.70
CA ARG A 33 15.00 -15.55 21.86
C ARG A 33 13.82 -15.28 20.94
N ILE A 34 12.98 -14.33 21.29
CA ILE A 34 11.80 -13.92 20.56
C ILE A 34 11.83 -12.40 20.46
N VAL A 35 12.04 -11.87 19.27
CA VAL A 35 12.30 -10.44 19.06
C VAL A 35 11.47 -9.89 17.90
N GLY A 36 11.07 -8.64 18.02
CA GLY A 36 10.58 -7.86 16.88
C GLY A 36 11.74 -7.53 15.95
N LEU A 37 11.45 -7.53 14.65
CA LEU A 37 12.38 -7.16 13.58
C LEU A 37 11.63 -6.29 12.57
N ASP A 38 12.22 -5.16 12.20
CA ASP A 38 11.66 -4.24 11.20
C ASP A 38 12.79 -3.58 10.42
N THR A 39 12.48 -3.04 9.24
CA THR A 39 13.45 -2.35 8.38
C THR A 39 12.92 -1.02 7.88
N GLU A 40 13.79 -0.01 7.81
CA GLU A 40 13.51 1.23 7.09
C GLU A 40 14.38 1.31 5.83
N THR A 41 13.77 1.74 4.73
CA THR A 41 14.38 1.70 3.40
C THR A 41 14.10 2.97 2.60
N GLU A 42 14.92 3.27 1.59
CA GLU A 42 14.68 4.38 0.66
C GLU A 42 13.46 4.16 -0.25
N GLY A 43 12.91 2.94 -0.30
CA GLY A 43 11.79 2.58 -1.17
C GLY A 43 11.60 1.07 -1.30
N PHE A 44 10.83 0.64 -2.29
CA PHE A 44 10.35 -0.75 -2.38
C PHE A 44 11.25 -1.69 -3.19
N ASP A 45 12.12 -1.16 -4.04
CA ASP A 45 12.96 -1.94 -4.95
C ASP A 45 14.32 -2.22 -4.31
N VAL A 46 14.54 -3.46 -3.91
CA VAL A 46 15.75 -3.91 -3.22
C VAL A 46 17.02 -3.80 -4.04
N TYR A 47 16.92 -3.70 -5.37
CA TYR A 47 18.08 -3.61 -6.27
C TYR A 47 18.56 -2.18 -6.48
N THR A 48 17.68 -1.20 -6.29
CA THR A 48 17.96 0.22 -6.56
C THR A 48 17.85 1.10 -5.32
N LYS A 49 17.27 0.58 -4.23
CA LYS A 49 17.01 1.32 -2.99
C LYS A 49 17.82 0.75 -1.83
N LYS A 50 18.29 1.63 -0.96
CA LYS A 50 19.12 1.25 0.17
C LYS A 50 18.27 0.81 1.36
N LEU A 51 18.81 -0.15 2.12
CA LEU A 51 18.42 -0.41 3.48
C LEU A 51 19.01 0.70 4.36
N LEU A 52 18.16 1.49 5.02
CA LEU A 52 18.59 2.63 5.85
C LEU A 52 18.86 2.21 7.28
N SER A 53 18.00 1.39 7.86
CA SER A 53 18.18 0.89 9.21
C SER A 53 17.46 -0.44 9.43
N VAL A 54 17.92 -1.15 10.46
CA VAL A 54 17.29 -2.37 10.98
C VAL A 54 17.01 -2.17 12.46
N GLN A 55 15.80 -2.49 12.87
CA GLN A 55 15.35 -2.43 14.25
C GLN A 55 15.16 -3.85 14.80
N ILE A 56 15.70 -4.13 15.97
CA ILE A 56 15.60 -5.43 16.64
C ILE A 56 15.27 -5.18 18.11
N GLY A 57 14.29 -5.89 18.66
CA GLY A 57 14.03 -5.73 20.08
C GLY A 57 12.76 -6.37 20.61
N ASP A 58 12.51 -6.13 21.87
CA ASP A 58 11.34 -6.51 22.63
C ASP A 58 10.81 -5.29 23.44
N TYR A 59 9.91 -5.52 24.38
CA TYR A 59 9.36 -4.45 25.22
C TYR A 59 10.43 -3.74 26.07
N GLU A 60 11.42 -4.47 26.58
CA GLU A 60 12.47 -3.99 27.48
C GLU A 60 13.55 -3.21 26.73
N ASN A 61 14.07 -3.82 25.65
CA ASN A 61 15.22 -3.31 24.92
C ASN A 61 14.98 -3.30 23.42
N GLN A 62 15.28 -2.16 22.79
CA GLN A 62 15.20 -1.99 21.35
C GLN A 62 16.54 -1.46 20.83
N VAL A 63 17.06 -2.07 19.79
CA VAL A 63 18.29 -1.68 19.10
C VAL A 63 17.95 -1.27 17.68
N MET A 64 18.31 -0.06 17.30
CA MET A 64 18.27 0.41 15.93
C MET A 64 19.67 0.52 15.36
N ILE A 65 19.90 -0.09 14.22
CA ILE A 65 21.18 -0.16 13.53
C ILE A 65 21.11 0.75 12.31
N ASP A 66 22.01 1.71 12.24
CA ASP A 66 22.18 2.62 11.10
C ASP A 66 22.92 1.90 9.96
N CYS A 67 22.19 1.33 9.01
CA CYS A 67 22.76 0.62 7.86
C CYS A 67 23.42 1.54 6.82
N THR A 68 23.36 2.85 7.00
CA THR A 68 24.10 3.79 6.15
C THR A 68 25.59 3.87 6.54
N THR A 69 25.92 3.52 7.78
CA THR A 69 27.27 3.58 8.35
C THR A 69 27.76 2.25 8.89
N ILE A 70 26.88 1.34 9.22
CA ILE A 70 27.15 0.00 9.76
C ILE A 70 26.77 -1.06 8.72
N ASP A 71 27.68 -1.96 8.43
CA ASP A 71 27.36 -3.13 7.61
C ASP A 71 26.48 -4.11 8.39
N ILE A 72 25.24 -4.28 8.00
CA ILE A 72 24.29 -5.19 8.66
C ILE A 72 24.78 -6.65 8.69
N ARG A 73 25.70 -7.03 7.81
CA ARG A 73 26.31 -8.37 7.82
C ARG A 73 27.12 -8.68 9.07
N LEU A 74 27.51 -7.67 9.86
CA LEU A 74 28.09 -7.87 11.19
C LEU A 74 27.11 -8.54 12.17
N TYR A 75 25.82 -8.49 11.89
CA TYR A 75 24.75 -9.15 12.64
C TYR A 75 24.28 -10.47 12.04
N LYS A 76 24.95 -10.96 10.99
CA LYS A 76 24.51 -12.14 10.23
C LYS A 76 24.31 -13.35 11.11
N ASP A 77 25.27 -13.69 11.97
CA ASP A 77 25.18 -14.88 12.84
C ASP A 77 24.01 -14.77 13.84
N TYR A 78 23.71 -13.56 14.30
CA TYR A 78 22.55 -13.30 15.14
C TYR A 78 21.24 -13.45 14.35
N LEU A 79 21.16 -12.88 13.17
CA LEU A 79 19.96 -12.86 12.30
C LEU A 79 19.66 -14.25 11.70
N GLU A 80 20.67 -15.07 11.43
CA GLU A 80 20.53 -16.44 10.91
C GLU A 80 20.40 -17.51 12.00
N SER A 81 20.39 -17.10 13.28
CA SER A 81 20.26 -18.04 14.41
C SER A 81 18.85 -18.65 14.49
N ASP A 82 18.66 -19.51 15.49
CA ASP A 82 17.39 -20.21 15.77
C ASP A 82 16.34 -19.35 16.50
N ARG A 83 16.60 -18.04 16.65
CA ARG A 83 15.68 -17.08 17.25
C ARG A 83 14.41 -16.91 16.41
N ILE A 84 13.32 -16.57 17.07
CA ILE A 84 12.05 -16.24 16.40
C ILE A 84 12.02 -14.73 16.16
N PHE A 85 12.05 -14.34 14.90
CA PHE A 85 11.91 -12.95 14.47
C PHE A 85 10.47 -12.66 14.10
N ILE A 86 9.88 -11.66 14.76
CA ILE A 86 8.50 -11.24 14.53
C ILE A 86 8.52 -10.00 13.67
N LEU A 87 7.92 -10.08 12.50
CA LEU A 87 7.82 -8.99 11.55
C LEU A 87 6.35 -8.64 11.29
N TRP A 88 6.12 -7.48 10.67
CA TRP A 88 4.81 -7.08 10.21
C TRP A 88 4.80 -6.90 8.69
N ASN A 89 4.27 -7.88 7.95
CA ASN A 89 4.41 -8.03 6.51
C ASN A 89 5.84 -8.39 6.07
N ALA A 90 6.35 -9.46 6.66
CA ALA A 90 7.73 -9.94 6.56
C ALA A 90 8.28 -10.08 5.13
N LYS A 91 7.41 -10.32 4.16
CA LYS A 91 7.80 -10.45 2.75
C LYS A 91 8.58 -9.25 2.24
N PHE A 92 8.28 -8.05 2.72
CA PHE A 92 8.99 -6.84 2.36
C PHE A 92 10.43 -6.86 2.89
N ASP A 93 10.59 -7.03 4.19
CA ASP A 93 11.87 -6.96 4.89
C ASP A 93 12.82 -8.08 4.48
N LEU A 94 12.29 -9.30 4.34
CA LEU A 94 13.06 -10.47 3.94
C LEU A 94 13.78 -10.28 2.60
N LYS A 95 13.19 -9.55 1.65
CA LYS A 95 13.86 -9.27 0.37
C LYS A 95 15.10 -8.40 0.54
N PHE A 96 15.08 -7.43 1.44
CA PHE A 96 16.26 -6.62 1.76
C PHE A 96 17.34 -7.46 2.46
N PHE A 97 16.96 -8.37 3.37
CA PHE A 97 17.92 -9.31 3.98
C PHE A 97 18.52 -10.26 2.94
N TYR A 98 17.74 -10.81 2.00
CA TYR A 98 18.28 -11.62 0.91
C TYR A 98 19.29 -10.85 0.05
N HIS A 99 19.03 -9.57 -0.20
CA HIS A 99 19.97 -8.72 -0.92
C HIS A 99 21.29 -8.53 -0.16
N GLN A 100 21.25 -8.51 1.17
CA GLN A 100 22.43 -8.50 2.04
C GLN A 100 23.05 -9.89 2.27
N ARG A 101 22.52 -10.95 1.62
CA ARG A 101 22.94 -12.36 1.80
C ARG A 101 22.75 -12.86 3.23
N ILE A 102 21.66 -12.45 3.86
CA ILE A 102 21.23 -12.87 5.19
C ILE A 102 19.93 -13.65 5.05
N LEU A 103 19.86 -14.84 5.67
CA LEU A 103 18.70 -15.72 5.65
C LEU A 103 18.07 -15.80 7.06
N ILE A 104 16.90 -15.18 7.22
CA ILE A 104 16.15 -15.28 8.47
C ILE A 104 15.41 -16.63 8.50
N ASN A 105 15.82 -17.53 9.40
CA ASN A 105 15.30 -18.90 9.42
C ASN A 105 13.91 -19.02 10.03
N ASN A 106 13.69 -18.41 11.20
CA ASN A 106 12.45 -18.52 11.95
C ASN A 106 11.71 -17.19 11.96
N VAL A 107 10.69 -17.09 11.14
CA VAL A 107 9.86 -15.89 10.96
C VAL A 107 8.47 -16.14 11.55
N PHE A 108 7.95 -15.15 12.25
CA PHE A 108 6.52 -15.02 12.54
C PHE A 108 6.02 -13.71 11.94
N ASP A 109 5.10 -13.78 10.99
CA ASP A 109 4.51 -12.60 10.36
C ASP A 109 3.17 -12.25 11.04
N GLY A 110 3.18 -11.18 11.86
CA GLY A 110 2.00 -10.71 12.56
C GLY A 110 0.87 -10.23 11.63
N TYR A 111 1.21 -9.74 10.45
CA TYR A 111 0.20 -9.36 9.46
C TYR A 111 -0.53 -10.57 8.87
N LEU A 112 0.18 -11.66 8.58
CA LEU A 112 -0.43 -12.91 8.12
C LEU A 112 -1.32 -13.53 9.21
N ALA A 113 -0.88 -13.45 10.48
CA ALA A 113 -1.69 -13.87 11.61
C ALA A 113 -3.03 -13.10 11.68
N GLU A 114 -3.01 -11.76 11.51
CA GLU A 114 -4.24 -10.96 11.42
C GLU A 114 -5.10 -11.38 10.22
N LYS A 115 -4.50 -11.58 9.06
CA LYS A 115 -5.23 -12.02 7.87
C LYS A 115 -5.95 -13.34 8.07
N LEU A 116 -5.33 -14.30 8.74
CA LEU A 116 -5.97 -15.59 9.04
C LEU A 116 -7.12 -15.43 10.02
N LEU A 117 -6.94 -14.64 11.09
CA LEU A 117 -7.97 -14.40 12.10
C LEU A 117 -9.20 -13.66 11.57
N TRP A 118 -9.03 -12.84 10.53
CA TRP A 118 -10.10 -12.04 9.93
C TRP A 118 -10.51 -12.50 8.53
N LEU A 119 -10.05 -13.68 8.11
CA LEU A 119 -10.44 -14.27 6.83
C LEU A 119 -11.95 -14.53 6.78
N GLY A 120 -12.60 -14.09 5.70
CA GLY A 120 -14.05 -14.24 5.51
C GLY A 120 -14.90 -13.08 6.05
N TYR A 121 -14.33 -12.14 6.79
CA TYR A 121 -15.02 -10.92 7.18
C TYR A 121 -14.99 -9.85 6.08
N PRO A 122 -15.98 -8.94 6.02
CA PRO A 122 -16.00 -7.87 5.04
C PRO A 122 -14.73 -7.01 5.06
N PRO A 123 -14.19 -6.62 3.90
CA PRO A 123 -13.04 -5.72 3.83
C PRO A 123 -13.29 -4.40 4.59
N GLY A 124 -12.30 -3.95 5.34
CA GLY A 124 -12.38 -2.70 6.12
C GLY A 124 -13.03 -2.82 7.50
N MET A 125 -13.53 -4.01 7.86
CA MET A 125 -14.12 -4.24 9.18
C MET A 125 -13.07 -4.23 10.29
N HIS A 126 -11.83 -4.58 9.97
CA HIS A 126 -10.71 -4.61 10.89
C HIS A 126 -9.47 -3.98 10.26
N GLY A 127 -8.78 -3.12 11.01
CA GLY A 127 -7.49 -2.56 10.58
C GLY A 127 -6.40 -3.62 10.66
N MET A 128 -5.64 -3.76 9.56
CA MET A 128 -4.58 -4.78 9.42
C MET A 128 -3.17 -4.23 9.70
N GLY A 129 -3.06 -2.96 10.05
CA GLY A 129 -1.78 -2.33 10.33
C GLY A 129 -1.23 -2.66 11.72
N LEU A 130 0.09 -2.57 11.90
CA LEU A 130 0.72 -2.74 13.22
C LEU A 130 0.12 -1.80 14.28
N LYS A 131 -0.19 -0.54 13.91
CA LYS A 131 -0.85 0.40 14.82
C LYS A 131 -2.22 -0.08 15.29
N ASP A 132 -2.98 -0.72 14.37
CA ASP A 132 -4.30 -1.23 14.68
C ASP A 132 -4.20 -2.45 15.61
N ALA A 133 -3.23 -3.33 15.37
CA ALA A 133 -2.92 -4.46 16.24
C ALA A 133 -2.46 -4.00 17.63
N ALA A 134 -1.55 -3.02 17.73
CA ALA A 134 -1.11 -2.46 19.00
C ALA A 134 -2.30 -1.89 19.82
N MET A 135 -3.21 -1.19 19.16
CA MET A 135 -4.43 -0.70 19.80
C MET A 135 -5.34 -1.84 20.23
N ASN A 136 -5.62 -2.79 19.34
CA ASN A 136 -6.60 -3.87 19.57
C ASN A 136 -6.14 -4.90 20.60
N TYR A 137 -4.83 -5.19 20.68
CA TYR A 137 -4.28 -6.17 21.60
C TYR A 137 -3.76 -5.58 22.91
N LEU A 138 -3.16 -4.39 22.85
CA LEU A 138 -2.41 -3.82 23.96
C LEU A 138 -2.97 -2.48 24.45
N ASN A 139 -3.96 -1.92 23.77
CA ASN A 139 -4.51 -0.56 24.01
C ASN A 139 -3.43 0.53 23.92
N VAL A 140 -2.50 0.37 22.96
CA VAL A 140 -1.38 1.29 22.73
C VAL A 140 -1.61 2.07 21.44
N VAL A 141 -1.52 3.40 21.52
CA VAL A 141 -1.54 4.29 20.36
C VAL A 141 -0.12 4.45 19.82
N MET A 142 0.10 4.02 18.58
CA MET A 142 1.38 4.21 17.89
C MET A 142 1.31 5.43 16.97
N ASP A 143 2.27 6.35 17.14
CA ASP A 143 2.43 7.50 16.24
C ASP A 143 3.08 7.05 14.92
N LYS A 144 2.45 7.34 13.79
CA LYS A 144 2.92 7.01 12.44
C LYS A 144 3.26 8.25 11.59
N THR A 145 3.29 9.44 12.19
CA THR A 145 3.55 10.71 11.48
C THR A 145 4.96 10.80 10.91
N VAL A 146 5.92 10.05 11.48
CA VAL A 146 7.33 10.05 11.11
C VAL A 146 7.60 9.19 9.87
N ARG A 147 6.81 8.14 9.62
CA ARG A 147 7.06 7.16 8.55
C ARG A 147 7.27 7.78 7.16
N GLY A 148 6.49 8.80 6.81
CA GLY A 148 6.64 9.49 5.52
C GLY A 148 7.83 10.45 5.43
N LYS A 149 8.46 10.79 6.56
CA LYS A 149 9.58 11.74 6.61
C LYS A 149 10.93 11.07 6.37
N ILE A 150 11.09 9.79 6.72
CA ILE A 150 12.37 9.05 6.68
C ILE A 150 13.05 9.16 5.32
N ILE A 151 12.30 8.99 4.23
CA ILE A 151 12.83 9.04 2.86
C ILE A 151 13.42 10.42 2.52
N ASN A 152 12.85 11.49 3.07
CA ASN A 152 13.22 12.86 2.74
C ASN A 152 14.26 13.46 3.68
N VAL A 153 14.26 13.09 4.96
CA VAL A 153 15.13 13.68 5.98
C VAL A 153 16.23 12.74 6.48
N GLY A 154 16.16 11.45 6.10
CA GLY A 154 17.11 10.44 6.57
C GLY A 154 16.89 10.05 8.04
N LEU A 155 17.93 9.52 8.68
CA LEU A 155 17.90 9.16 10.10
C LEU A 155 18.02 10.43 10.96
N THR A 156 17.03 10.63 11.84
CA THR A 156 16.97 11.69 12.84
C THR A 156 16.65 11.10 14.21
N ASP A 157 16.79 11.88 15.28
CA ASP A 157 16.43 11.42 16.64
C ASP A 157 14.97 10.93 16.72
N GLU A 158 14.05 11.61 16.04
CA GLU A 158 12.64 11.19 15.97
C GLU A 158 12.49 9.84 15.27
N VAL A 159 13.26 9.61 14.21
CA VAL A 159 13.26 8.35 13.45
C VAL A 159 13.80 7.20 14.29
N VAL A 160 14.85 7.43 15.08
CA VAL A 160 15.39 6.41 15.99
C VAL A 160 14.34 5.98 17.02
N VAL A 161 13.67 6.95 17.63
CA VAL A 161 12.59 6.65 18.61
C VAL A 161 11.43 5.94 17.94
N TYR A 162 11.05 6.39 16.75
CA TYR A 162 9.96 5.78 15.96
C TYR A 162 10.27 4.32 15.61
N GLY A 163 11.42 4.04 14.99
CA GLY A 163 11.80 2.68 14.59
C GLY A 163 11.93 1.72 15.77
N CYS A 164 12.47 2.20 16.91
CA CYS A 164 12.48 1.41 18.14
C CYS A 164 11.06 1.03 18.62
N ASN A 165 10.08 1.91 18.44
CA ASN A 165 8.71 1.62 18.83
C ASN A 165 8.04 0.59 17.92
N ASP A 166 8.43 0.49 16.65
CA ASP A 166 7.83 -0.45 15.71
C ASP A 166 8.16 -1.92 16.06
N VAL A 167 9.30 -2.20 16.71
CA VAL A 167 9.66 -3.56 17.18
C VAL A 167 9.24 -3.86 18.61
N LYS A 168 9.04 -2.81 19.42
CA LYS A 168 8.82 -2.93 20.87
C LYS A 168 7.67 -3.86 21.24
N TYR A 169 6.57 -3.78 20.54
CA TYR A 169 5.30 -4.45 20.90
C TYR A 169 5.06 -5.75 20.14
N LEU A 170 5.89 -6.07 19.14
CA LEU A 170 5.69 -7.25 18.30
C LEU A 170 5.67 -8.58 19.09
N PRO A 171 6.56 -8.81 20.08
CA PRO A 171 6.51 -10.05 20.88
C PRO A 171 5.21 -10.20 21.67
N ASP A 172 4.70 -9.13 22.27
CA ASP A 172 3.47 -9.16 23.05
C ASP A 172 2.23 -9.35 22.15
N ILE A 173 2.19 -8.67 21.00
CA ILE A 173 1.14 -8.86 20.00
C ILE A 173 1.12 -10.32 19.53
N ARG A 174 2.28 -10.89 19.14
CA ARG A 174 2.38 -12.30 18.75
C ARG A 174 1.81 -13.24 19.80
N LYS A 175 2.16 -13.03 21.07
CA LYS A 175 1.64 -13.85 22.18
C LYS A 175 0.11 -13.87 22.21
N LEU A 176 -0.51 -12.71 22.05
CA LEU A 176 -1.97 -12.59 22.05
C LEU A 176 -2.61 -13.12 20.77
N GLN A 177 -1.95 -12.95 19.61
CA GLN A 177 -2.36 -13.57 18.36
C GLN A 177 -2.36 -15.09 18.45
N LEU A 178 -1.31 -15.70 18.99
CA LEU A 178 -1.23 -17.15 19.16
C LEU A 178 -2.37 -17.71 20.00
N ILE A 179 -2.79 -17.04 21.08
CA ILE A 179 -3.95 -17.44 21.89
C ILE A 179 -5.24 -17.45 21.04
N LYS A 180 -5.42 -16.44 20.18
CA LYS A 180 -6.59 -16.37 19.29
C LYS A 180 -6.54 -17.42 18.18
N LEU A 181 -5.37 -17.62 17.58
CA LEU A 181 -5.16 -18.63 16.54
C LEU A 181 -5.39 -20.05 17.06
N GLU A 182 -4.94 -20.35 18.29
CA GLU A 182 -5.21 -21.62 18.94
C GLU A 182 -6.71 -21.85 19.15
N LYS A 183 -7.42 -20.85 19.68
CA LYS A 183 -8.87 -20.94 19.87
C LYS A 183 -9.65 -21.10 18.56
N ALA A 184 -9.10 -20.63 17.44
CA ALA A 184 -9.68 -20.74 16.12
C ALA A 184 -9.21 -21.99 15.34
N ASP A 185 -8.37 -22.84 15.93
CA ASP A 185 -7.73 -24.01 15.29
C ASP A 185 -6.92 -23.63 14.04
N LEU A 186 -6.18 -22.51 14.10
CA LEU A 186 -5.41 -21.95 12.99
C LEU A 186 -3.88 -22.01 13.21
N LEU A 187 -3.38 -22.72 14.24
CA LEU A 187 -1.94 -22.79 14.51
C LEU A 187 -1.14 -23.45 13.37
N GLU A 188 -1.68 -24.50 12.77
CA GLU A 188 -1.03 -25.13 11.61
C GLU A 188 -1.06 -24.23 10.38
N ALA A 189 -2.14 -23.48 10.18
CA ALA A 189 -2.26 -22.55 9.07
C ALA A 189 -1.22 -21.42 9.18
N ILE A 190 -1.07 -20.80 10.35
CA ILE A 190 -0.06 -19.75 10.53
C ILE A 190 1.36 -20.29 10.42
N ARG A 191 1.61 -21.52 10.88
CA ARG A 191 2.92 -22.16 10.70
C ARG A 191 3.25 -22.33 9.23
N PHE A 192 2.30 -22.81 8.45
CA PHE A 192 2.44 -22.94 7.00
C PHE A 192 2.69 -21.59 6.31
N GLU A 193 1.90 -20.57 6.64
CA GLU A 193 2.05 -19.23 6.08
C GLU A 193 3.42 -18.62 6.39
N ASN A 194 3.94 -18.79 7.60
CA ASN A 194 5.27 -18.31 8.00
C ASN A 194 6.40 -19.01 7.24
N GLU A 195 6.27 -20.31 6.93
CA GLU A 195 7.20 -21.01 6.06
C GLU A 195 7.09 -20.53 4.62
N PHE A 196 5.85 -20.38 4.13
CA PHE A 196 5.58 -20.00 2.76
C PHE A 196 6.00 -18.56 2.44
N VAL A 197 5.83 -17.60 3.37
CA VAL A 197 6.21 -16.21 3.14
C VAL A 197 7.70 -16.05 2.85
N LYS A 198 8.57 -16.86 3.45
CA LYS A 198 10.01 -16.87 3.17
C LYS A 198 10.28 -17.28 1.71
N VAL A 199 9.62 -18.34 1.27
CA VAL A 199 9.74 -18.85 -0.11
C VAL A 199 9.19 -17.81 -1.10
N LEU A 200 8.03 -17.23 -0.81
CA LEU A 200 7.42 -16.20 -1.66
C LEU A 200 8.30 -14.96 -1.77
N ALA A 201 8.86 -14.49 -0.65
CA ALA A 201 9.81 -13.38 -0.63
C ALA A 201 11.05 -13.68 -1.49
N TYR A 202 11.56 -14.91 -1.44
CA TYR A 202 12.71 -15.32 -2.25
C TYR A 202 12.38 -15.40 -3.74
N ILE A 203 11.22 -15.94 -4.10
CA ILE A 203 10.74 -15.96 -5.50
C ILE A 203 10.62 -14.53 -6.04
N GLU A 204 10.02 -13.61 -5.27
CA GLU A 204 9.92 -12.20 -5.67
C GLU A 204 11.28 -11.51 -5.76
N TYR A 205 12.20 -11.84 -4.85
CA TYR A 205 13.58 -11.35 -4.88
C TYR A 205 14.33 -11.84 -6.13
N CYS A 206 14.25 -13.13 -6.48
CA CYS A 206 14.89 -13.67 -7.67
C CYS A 206 14.29 -13.08 -8.96
N GLY A 207 12.99 -12.74 -8.93
CA GLY A 207 12.26 -12.26 -10.09
C GLY A 207 12.14 -13.32 -11.21
N VAL A 208 11.59 -12.87 -12.33
CA VAL A 208 11.40 -13.70 -13.53
C VAL A 208 12.11 -13.03 -14.71
N LYS A 209 12.97 -13.78 -15.38
CA LYS A 209 13.64 -13.28 -16.59
C LYS A 209 12.62 -13.17 -17.73
N LEU A 210 12.41 -11.96 -18.22
CA LEU A 210 11.57 -11.71 -19.38
C LEU A 210 12.36 -11.74 -20.68
N ASP A 211 11.78 -12.35 -21.72
CA ASP A 211 12.22 -12.14 -23.11
C ASP A 211 11.68 -10.75 -23.53
N VAL A 212 12.53 -9.76 -23.41
CA VAL A 212 12.16 -8.35 -23.59
C VAL A 212 11.64 -8.09 -25.01
N ASP A 213 12.21 -8.72 -26.02
CA ASP A 213 11.84 -8.47 -27.42
C ASP A 213 10.45 -9.06 -27.71
N LYS A 214 10.20 -10.30 -27.24
CA LYS A 214 8.86 -10.90 -27.36
C LYS A 214 7.83 -10.12 -26.55
N TRP A 215 8.22 -9.64 -25.36
CA TRP A 215 7.31 -8.85 -24.54
C TRP A 215 6.93 -7.52 -25.21
N LYS A 216 7.92 -6.79 -25.75
CA LYS A 216 7.67 -5.56 -26.51
C LYS A 216 6.79 -5.80 -27.74
N ALA A 217 7.07 -6.87 -28.49
CA ALA A 217 6.24 -7.25 -29.62
C ALA A 217 4.80 -7.58 -29.23
N LYS A 218 4.63 -8.29 -28.09
CA LYS A 218 3.29 -8.54 -27.52
C LYS A 218 2.60 -7.25 -27.09
N MET A 219 3.28 -6.35 -26.39
CA MET A 219 2.73 -5.06 -25.97
C MET A 219 2.24 -4.23 -27.18
N ALA A 220 2.99 -4.19 -28.27
CA ALA A 220 2.58 -3.49 -29.48
C ALA A 220 1.27 -4.08 -30.05
N LYS A 221 1.19 -5.41 -30.17
CA LYS A 221 -0.03 -6.10 -30.64
C LYS A 221 -1.21 -5.88 -29.70
N ASP A 222 -0.99 -5.96 -28.38
CA ASP A 222 -2.05 -5.75 -27.41
C ASP A 222 -2.57 -4.30 -27.41
N LYS A 223 -1.67 -3.33 -27.62
CA LYS A 223 -2.07 -1.91 -27.79
C LYS A 223 -2.94 -1.72 -29.03
N GLU A 224 -2.58 -2.32 -30.14
CA GLU A 224 -3.39 -2.27 -31.37
C GLU A 224 -4.76 -2.91 -31.15
N ARG A 225 -4.80 -4.10 -30.53
CA ARG A 225 -6.05 -4.78 -30.19
C ARG A 225 -6.94 -3.98 -29.24
N LEU A 226 -6.33 -3.33 -28.23
CA LEU A 226 -7.04 -2.46 -27.30
C LEU A 226 -7.69 -1.28 -28.04
N LEU A 227 -6.94 -0.57 -28.88
CA LEU A 227 -7.47 0.57 -29.66
C LEU A 227 -8.59 0.13 -30.61
N LYS A 228 -8.44 -1.05 -31.22
CA LYS A 228 -9.49 -1.61 -32.08
C LYS A 228 -10.76 -1.93 -31.29
N ALA A 229 -10.61 -2.63 -30.17
CA ALA A 229 -11.75 -2.99 -29.32
C ALA A 229 -12.44 -1.75 -28.74
N GLU A 230 -11.68 -0.73 -28.32
CA GLU A 230 -12.21 0.54 -27.82
C GLU A 230 -13.00 1.26 -28.93
N LYS A 231 -12.46 1.29 -30.14
CA LYS A 231 -13.17 1.85 -31.29
C LYS A 231 -14.47 1.09 -31.60
N GLU A 232 -14.42 -0.24 -31.67
CA GLU A 232 -15.61 -1.07 -31.95
C GLU A 232 -16.71 -0.85 -30.88
N LEU A 233 -16.32 -0.75 -29.60
CA LEU A 233 -17.25 -0.46 -28.51
C LEU A 233 -17.85 0.94 -28.62
N ASN A 234 -17.04 1.93 -28.93
CA ASN A 234 -17.50 3.30 -29.11
C ASN A 234 -18.44 3.42 -30.32
N ASP A 235 -18.10 2.80 -31.43
CA ASP A 235 -18.95 2.79 -32.65
C ASP A 235 -20.29 2.09 -32.36
N TRP A 236 -20.26 0.96 -31.62
CA TRP A 236 -21.49 0.26 -31.23
C TRP A 236 -22.37 1.10 -30.31
N VAL A 237 -21.80 1.79 -29.31
CA VAL A 237 -22.56 2.68 -28.42
C VAL A 237 -23.15 3.84 -29.22
N ALA A 238 -22.41 4.44 -30.13
CA ALA A 238 -22.89 5.52 -30.97
C ALA A 238 -24.04 5.07 -31.89
N GLU A 239 -23.91 3.90 -32.53
CA GLU A 239 -24.96 3.29 -33.38
C GLU A 239 -26.20 2.96 -32.57
N TYR A 240 -26.03 2.35 -31.38
CA TYR A 240 -27.12 2.04 -30.48
C TYR A 240 -27.87 3.28 -30.04
N TYR A 241 -27.13 4.37 -29.70
CA TYR A 241 -27.72 5.65 -29.33
C TYR A 241 -28.54 6.26 -30.47
N VAL A 242 -28.01 6.26 -31.70
CA VAL A 242 -28.71 6.77 -32.86
C VAL A 242 -30.03 6.03 -33.13
N LYS A 243 -29.98 4.66 -33.00
CA LYS A 243 -31.18 3.82 -33.16
C LYS A 243 -32.23 4.06 -32.08
N ASN A 244 -31.78 4.36 -30.85
CA ASN A 244 -32.65 4.50 -29.69
C ASN A 244 -32.80 5.97 -29.25
N LYS A 245 -32.65 6.92 -30.17
CA LYS A 245 -32.73 8.34 -29.89
C LYS A 245 -34.05 8.69 -29.18
N GLY A 246 -33.94 9.20 -27.96
CA GLY A 246 -35.07 9.47 -27.07
C GLY A 246 -35.47 8.32 -26.14
N SER A 247 -34.93 7.12 -26.32
CA SER A 247 -35.11 6.05 -25.34
C SER A 247 -34.20 6.33 -24.12
N LYS A 248 -34.77 6.21 -22.92
CA LYS A 248 -34.04 6.39 -21.67
C LYS A 248 -33.45 5.05 -21.22
N GLU A 249 -32.60 4.44 -22.06
CA GLU A 249 -32.02 3.15 -21.74
C GLU A 249 -31.17 3.22 -20.47
N TYR A 250 -31.56 2.42 -19.49
CA TYR A 250 -31.02 2.43 -18.13
C TYR A 250 -29.51 2.18 -18.08
N TRP A 251 -28.99 1.28 -18.91
CA TRP A 251 -27.57 0.93 -18.89
C TRP A 251 -26.68 2.05 -19.44
N VAL A 252 -27.11 2.78 -20.48
CA VAL A 252 -26.40 3.97 -21.00
C VAL A 252 -26.35 5.04 -19.92
N LYS A 253 -27.47 5.31 -19.25
CA LYS A 253 -27.49 6.19 -18.08
C LYS A 253 -26.55 5.73 -16.97
N LYS A 254 -26.51 4.43 -16.68
CA LYS A 254 -25.72 3.89 -15.59
C LYS A 254 -24.22 4.03 -15.80
N TYR A 255 -23.73 3.81 -17.01
CA TYR A 255 -22.29 3.84 -17.31
C TYR A 255 -21.75 5.23 -17.66
N LEU A 256 -22.55 6.10 -18.26
CA LEU A 256 -22.16 7.46 -18.59
C LEU A 256 -22.29 8.43 -17.39
N LYS A 257 -23.15 8.11 -16.45
CA LYS A 257 -23.43 8.88 -15.24
C LYS A 257 -22.22 9.11 -14.31
N ILE A 258 -21.23 8.23 -14.33
CA ILE A 258 -20.07 8.29 -13.45
C ILE A 258 -19.09 9.41 -13.86
N GLN A 259 -18.98 9.72 -15.14
CA GLN A 259 -18.06 10.76 -15.61
C GLN A 259 -18.64 12.18 -15.48
N ASP A 260 -19.95 12.34 -15.59
CA ASP A 260 -20.58 13.64 -15.47
C ASP A 260 -20.65 14.14 -14.02
N ARG A 261 -20.76 13.25 -13.04
CA ARG A 261 -20.69 13.62 -11.61
C ARG A 261 -19.40 14.34 -11.19
N MET A 262 -18.34 14.23 -11.95
CA MET A 262 -17.06 14.87 -11.63
C MET A 262 -16.84 16.23 -12.32
N LYS A 263 -17.73 16.64 -13.22
CA LYS A 263 -17.55 17.86 -14.03
C LYS A 263 -18.45 19.04 -13.68
N GLU A 264 -19.52 18.84 -12.92
CA GLU A 264 -20.53 19.87 -12.71
C GLU A 264 -20.62 20.31 -11.24
N TYR A 265 -19.59 21.01 -10.79
CA TYR A 265 -19.75 22.07 -9.81
C TYR A 265 -19.86 23.37 -10.61
N GLU A 266 -21.01 23.64 -11.16
CA GLU A 266 -21.31 24.96 -11.73
C GLU A 266 -22.21 25.71 -10.78
N GLU A 267 -21.88 26.97 -10.56
CA GLU A 267 -22.75 27.95 -9.89
C GLU A 267 -23.98 28.16 -10.77
N VAL A 268 -25.09 27.54 -10.39
CA VAL A 268 -26.31 27.62 -11.20
C VAL A 268 -27.30 28.54 -10.49
N SER A 269 -27.64 29.63 -11.15
CA SER A 269 -28.71 30.51 -10.70
C SER A 269 -30.11 29.87 -10.83
N THR A 270 -30.23 28.83 -11.65
CA THR A 270 -31.49 28.09 -11.87
C THR A 270 -31.22 26.62 -12.17
N ILE A 271 -31.92 25.73 -11.47
CA ILE A 271 -31.88 24.30 -11.76
C ILE A 271 -32.63 24.02 -13.07
N PRO A 272 -32.05 23.28 -14.02
CA PRO A 272 -32.76 22.93 -15.26
C PRO A 272 -34.06 22.16 -14.97
N ASN A 273 -35.12 22.43 -15.68
CA ASN A 273 -36.41 21.73 -15.52
C ASN A 273 -36.32 20.21 -15.73
N GLU A 274 -35.26 19.72 -16.36
CA GLU A 274 -35.01 18.34 -16.66
C GLU A 274 -34.12 17.65 -15.58
N ALA A 275 -33.70 18.41 -14.56
CA ALA A 275 -32.86 17.89 -13.50
C ALA A 275 -33.64 16.93 -12.58
N SER A 276 -33.03 15.82 -12.25
CA SER A 276 -33.52 14.85 -11.25
C SER A 276 -32.45 14.62 -10.19
N ASN A 277 -32.89 14.20 -8.99
CA ASN A 277 -31.97 13.93 -7.86
C ASN A 277 -31.09 15.14 -7.52
N VAL A 278 -31.73 16.25 -7.19
CA VAL A 278 -31.04 17.51 -6.89
C VAL A 278 -30.61 17.50 -5.41
N ASP A 279 -29.30 17.52 -5.19
CA ASP A 279 -28.71 17.72 -3.86
C ASP A 279 -28.20 19.17 -3.73
N ARG A 280 -28.45 19.76 -2.55
CA ARG A 280 -27.97 21.11 -2.24
C ARG A 280 -26.78 21.01 -1.30
N ILE A 281 -25.64 21.59 -1.69
CA ILE A 281 -24.44 21.70 -0.87
C ILE A 281 -24.17 23.17 -0.57
N VAL A 282 -23.78 23.45 0.67
CA VAL A 282 -23.32 24.78 1.09
C VAL A 282 -21.84 24.69 1.43
N ASN A 283 -21.00 25.43 0.73
CA ASN A 283 -19.57 25.51 0.98
C ASN A 283 -19.15 26.99 1.03
N ASP A 284 -18.48 27.40 2.12
CA ASP A 284 -18.00 28.76 2.38
C ASP A 284 -19.06 29.88 2.21
N GLY A 285 -20.33 29.54 2.49
CA GLY A 285 -21.46 30.48 2.37
C GLY A 285 -22.09 30.54 0.97
N GLU A 286 -21.53 29.86 0.00
CA GLU A 286 -22.08 29.69 -1.34
C GLU A 286 -22.91 28.42 -1.46
N VAL A 287 -23.94 28.46 -2.28
CA VAL A 287 -24.88 27.34 -2.48
C VAL A 287 -24.64 26.71 -3.83
N TYR A 288 -24.29 25.46 -3.84
CA TYR A 288 -24.11 24.64 -5.04
C TYR A 288 -25.23 23.62 -5.14
N TYR A 289 -25.67 23.32 -6.35
CA TYR A 289 -26.62 22.26 -6.62
C TYR A 289 -25.96 21.18 -7.46
N ILE A 290 -25.96 19.95 -6.92
CA ILE A 290 -25.61 18.75 -7.69
C ILE A 290 -26.90 18.17 -8.20
N TYR A 291 -27.05 18.02 -9.51
CA TYR A 291 -28.23 17.45 -10.09
C TYR A 291 -27.90 16.50 -11.24
N GLU A 292 -28.79 15.54 -11.43
CA GLU A 292 -28.71 14.65 -12.58
C GLU A 292 -29.51 15.27 -13.73
N VAL A 293 -28.83 15.66 -14.77
CA VAL A 293 -29.50 15.92 -16.07
C VAL A 293 -29.61 14.57 -16.78
N PRO A 294 -30.77 14.29 -17.42
CA PRO A 294 -30.81 13.21 -18.37
C PRO A 294 -29.69 13.46 -19.38
N TYR A 295 -28.80 12.46 -19.57
CA TYR A 295 -27.65 12.60 -20.43
C TYR A 295 -28.11 13.08 -21.81
N LYS A 296 -27.96 14.38 -22.08
CA LYS A 296 -27.97 14.91 -23.42
C LYS A 296 -26.60 14.49 -23.96
N PHE A 297 -26.52 13.42 -24.75
CA PHE A 297 -25.55 13.46 -25.83
C PHE A 297 -25.76 14.85 -26.43
N VAL A 298 -24.76 15.70 -26.30
CA VAL A 298 -24.78 16.95 -27.04
C VAL A 298 -24.82 16.50 -28.48
N SER A 299 -26.05 16.26 -28.98
CA SER A 299 -26.28 16.45 -30.37
C SER A 299 -25.90 17.91 -30.51
N ILE A 300 -24.65 18.14 -30.93
CA ILE A 300 -24.30 19.41 -31.54
C ILE A 300 -25.35 19.54 -32.60
N ASN A 301 -26.34 20.38 -32.33
CA ASN A 301 -27.35 20.73 -33.29
C ASN A 301 -26.59 21.52 -34.33
N LEU A 302 -26.04 20.81 -35.30
CA LEU A 302 -25.46 21.37 -36.50
C LEU A 302 -26.62 21.94 -37.35
N GLN A 303 -27.27 22.95 -36.81
CA GLN A 303 -28.03 23.88 -37.64
C GLN A 303 -27.01 24.86 -38.20
N GLY A 304 -26.64 24.60 -39.44
CA GLY A 304 -25.95 25.55 -40.26
C GLY A 304 -24.46 25.34 -40.44
N ASP A 305 -24.04 25.53 -41.62
CA ASP A 305 -22.80 25.45 -42.35
C ASP A 305 -21.49 25.98 -41.70
N LEU A 306 -21.47 26.31 -40.44
CA LEU A 306 -20.30 26.91 -39.77
C LEU A 306 -19.23 25.89 -39.32
N PHE A 307 -19.50 24.59 -39.39
CA PHE A 307 -18.61 23.54 -38.93
C PHE A 307 -18.47 22.34 -39.88
N SER A 308 -18.53 22.59 -41.19
CA SER A 308 -18.21 21.57 -42.20
C SER A 308 -16.75 21.16 -42.15
N GLY A 309 -16.40 20.30 -41.23
CA GLY A 309 -15.05 19.81 -41.04
C GLY A 309 -14.81 19.18 -39.66
N PHE A 310 -15.77 19.27 -38.76
CA PHE A 310 -15.68 18.59 -37.47
C PHE A 310 -16.30 17.20 -37.54
N ASP A 311 -15.62 16.23 -36.98
CA ASP A 311 -16.11 14.87 -36.77
C ASP A 311 -17.36 14.93 -35.87
N THR A 312 -18.55 14.74 -36.50
CA THR A 312 -19.85 14.81 -35.83
C THR A 312 -20.32 13.51 -35.27
N THR A 313 -19.48 12.46 -35.28
CA THR A 313 -19.79 11.19 -34.66
C THR A 313 -19.91 11.37 -33.14
N PRO A 314 -20.97 10.89 -32.50
CA PRO A 314 -21.09 10.90 -31.06
C PRO A 314 -19.89 10.17 -30.45
N LYS A 315 -19.05 10.88 -29.70
CA LYS A 315 -17.91 10.24 -29.00
C LYS A 315 -18.42 9.62 -27.71
N CYS A 316 -18.17 8.33 -27.56
CA CYS A 316 -18.42 7.66 -26.30
C CYS A 316 -17.34 8.10 -25.27
N ASN A 317 -17.77 8.69 -24.16
CA ASN A 317 -16.88 9.11 -23.09
C ASN A 317 -16.65 8.01 -22.04
N ILE A 318 -16.94 6.76 -22.35
CA ILE A 318 -16.74 5.65 -21.45
C ILE A 318 -15.24 5.39 -21.30
N ASN A 319 -14.73 5.49 -20.08
CA ASN A 319 -13.37 5.04 -19.77
C ASN A 319 -13.36 3.52 -19.56
N TRP A 320 -13.11 2.76 -20.62
CA TRP A 320 -13.05 1.30 -20.58
C TRP A 320 -11.90 0.75 -19.73
N ASN A 321 -10.93 1.59 -19.33
CA ASN A 321 -9.80 1.21 -18.49
C ASN A 321 -10.03 1.45 -16.99
N SER A 322 -11.18 2.01 -16.59
CA SER A 322 -11.48 2.15 -15.18
C SER A 322 -11.90 0.79 -14.63
N ALA A 323 -10.97 0.13 -13.94
CA ALA A 323 -11.28 -1.01 -13.13
C ALA A 323 -12.16 -0.57 -11.95
N LYS A 324 -13.45 -0.89 -12.00
CA LYS A 324 -14.32 -0.98 -10.82
C LYS A 324 -15.20 -2.20 -10.95
#